data_39b8eb780fe883d22d2427c4840ad624
#
_entry.id   39b8eb780fe883d22d2427c4840ad624
#
_cell.length_a   1.000
_cell.length_b   1.000
_cell.length_c   1.000
_cell.angle_alpha   90.00
_cell.angle_beta   90.00
_cell.angle_gamma   90.00
#
_symmetry.space_group_name_H-M   'P 1'
#
loop_
_entity.id
_entity.type
_entity.pdbx_description
1 polymer ?
#
loop_
_entity_poly.entity_id
_entity_poly.type
_entity_poly.pdbx_seq_one_letter_code
_entity_poly.pdbx_strand_id
1 'polypeptide(L)'
;MSKKVKSLIEKETAARLEGIEAVGVLNPRGIGAIANNQIRRRLREKNMRMTVVKNTMAARATANSKLKGFEKLLEGPSALVYGQGVSISAIARAILDEKKRIEDNKGTLELRGAFFDGEIYEGDKGFDKASKLPTREEAIGNVIAAILGPGKKLAGALKGPAGVLGGILKTLEEQGNAEGAAPEAAPAA
;
A
#
# COMPACT_ATOMS: atom_id res chain seq x y z
N MET A 1 -29.11 -25.13 5.09
CA MET A 1 -28.75 -24.29 6.26
C MET A 1 -30.00 -23.82 6.98
N SER A 2 -30.07 -24.00 8.32
CA SER A 2 -31.18 -23.55 9.16
C SER A 2 -31.24 -21.99 9.18
N LYS A 3 -32.48 -21.43 9.40
CA LYS A 3 -32.69 -19.99 9.57
C LYS A 3 -31.80 -19.40 10.70
N LYS A 4 -31.67 -20.13 11.82
CA LYS A 4 -30.85 -19.74 12.96
C LYS A 4 -29.36 -19.61 12.59
N VAL A 5 -28.80 -20.54 11.81
CA VAL A 5 -27.42 -20.52 11.38
C VAL A 5 -27.15 -19.34 10.41
N LYS A 6 -28.10 -19.06 9.51
CA LYS A 6 -28.01 -17.92 8.61
C LYS A 6 -27.95 -16.60 9.37
N SER A 7 -28.83 -16.40 10.36
CA SER A 7 -28.85 -15.18 11.16
C SER A 7 -27.60 -15.02 12.05
N LEU A 8 -26.98 -16.10 12.51
CA LEU A 8 -25.72 -16.07 13.23
C LEU A 8 -24.58 -15.63 12.31
N ILE A 9 -24.50 -16.20 11.10
CA ILE A 9 -23.48 -15.81 10.11
C ILE A 9 -23.63 -14.33 9.71
N GLU A 10 -24.87 -13.86 9.51
CA GLU A 10 -25.16 -12.45 9.20
C GLU A 10 -24.68 -11.53 10.33
N LYS A 11 -25.02 -11.85 11.58
CA LYS A 11 -24.58 -11.09 12.77
C LYS A 11 -23.05 -11.10 12.92
N GLU A 12 -22.42 -12.25 12.77
CA GLU A 12 -20.97 -12.38 12.86
C GLU A 12 -20.26 -11.60 11.75
N THR A 13 -20.78 -11.65 10.52
CA THR A 13 -20.24 -10.90 9.40
C THR A 13 -20.42 -9.40 9.61
N ALA A 14 -21.58 -8.96 10.09
CA ALA A 14 -21.85 -7.57 10.42
C ALA A 14 -20.89 -7.06 11.52
N ALA A 15 -20.71 -7.82 12.61
CA ALA A 15 -19.80 -7.47 13.70
C ALA A 15 -18.31 -7.39 13.23
N ARG A 16 -17.91 -8.23 12.28
CA ARG A 16 -16.55 -8.19 11.71
C ARG A 16 -16.33 -7.00 10.80
N LEU A 17 -17.37 -6.52 10.12
CA LEU A 17 -17.33 -5.39 9.19
C LEU A 17 -17.69 -4.06 9.86
N GLU A 18 -18.04 -4.08 11.13
CA GLU A 18 -18.37 -2.90 11.91
C GLU A 18 -17.13 -2.01 12.08
N GLY A 19 -17.27 -0.73 11.75
CA GLY A 19 -16.16 0.23 11.82
C GLY A 19 -15.15 0.16 10.66
N ILE A 20 -15.42 -0.65 9.63
CA ILE A 20 -14.55 -0.74 8.46
C ILE A 20 -15.08 0.18 7.36
N GLU A 21 -14.20 1.01 6.82
CA GLU A 21 -14.51 1.97 5.76
C GLU A 21 -14.01 1.49 4.38
N ALA A 22 -12.98 0.63 4.38
CA ALA A 22 -12.36 0.13 3.15
C ALA A 22 -12.37 -1.40 3.09
N VAL A 23 -12.82 -1.96 1.98
CA VAL A 23 -12.87 -3.41 1.75
C VAL A 23 -12.36 -3.72 0.35
N GLY A 24 -11.41 -4.66 0.25
CA GLY A 24 -11.00 -5.25 -1.02
C GLY A 24 -11.71 -6.58 -1.26
N VAL A 25 -12.17 -6.82 -2.49
CA VAL A 25 -12.82 -8.06 -2.91
C VAL A 25 -11.92 -8.79 -3.89
N LEU A 26 -11.63 -10.04 -3.61
CA LEU A 26 -10.82 -10.90 -4.46
C LEU A 26 -11.46 -12.28 -4.61
N ASN A 27 -11.10 -12.98 -5.69
CA ASN A 27 -11.52 -14.35 -5.91
C ASN A 27 -10.43 -15.30 -5.37
N PRO A 28 -10.74 -16.13 -4.36
CA PRO A 28 -9.77 -17.07 -3.79
C PRO A 28 -9.57 -18.33 -4.64
N ARG A 29 -10.24 -18.45 -5.78
CA ARG A 29 -10.16 -19.62 -6.65
C ARG A 29 -8.86 -19.61 -7.44
N GLY A 30 -8.24 -20.78 -7.62
CA GLY A 30 -6.97 -20.89 -8.39
C GLY A 30 -5.71 -20.69 -7.56
N ILE A 31 -5.84 -20.38 -6.27
CA ILE A 31 -4.70 -20.24 -5.37
C ILE A 31 -4.48 -21.56 -4.62
N GLY A 32 -3.24 -22.09 -4.64
CA GLY A 32 -2.87 -23.28 -3.87
C GLY A 32 -3.02 -23.05 -2.36
N ALA A 33 -3.26 -24.12 -1.59
CA ALA A 33 -3.48 -24.04 -0.15
C ALA A 33 -2.30 -23.37 0.60
N ILE A 34 -1.08 -23.68 0.22
CA ILE A 34 0.14 -23.11 0.83
C ILE A 34 0.21 -21.61 0.57
N ALA A 35 -0.01 -21.17 -0.69
CA ALA A 35 -0.01 -19.77 -1.07
C ALA A 35 -1.12 -18.99 -0.34
N ASN A 36 -2.32 -19.56 -0.21
CA ASN A 36 -3.42 -18.95 0.53
C ASN A 36 -3.08 -18.72 2.02
N ASN A 37 -2.42 -19.70 2.66
CA ASN A 37 -1.97 -19.55 4.04
C ASN A 37 -0.89 -18.48 4.18
N GLN A 38 0.03 -18.39 3.23
CA GLN A 38 1.06 -17.35 3.20
C GLN A 38 0.47 -15.94 3.04
N ILE A 39 -0.50 -15.77 2.12
CA ILE A 39 -1.23 -14.51 1.93
C ILE A 39 -1.89 -14.08 3.24
N ARG A 40 -2.64 -14.99 3.87
CA ARG A 40 -3.30 -14.71 5.15
C ARG A 40 -2.34 -14.33 6.26
N ARG A 41 -1.15 -14.96 6.31
CA ARG A 41 -0.11 -14.62 7.29
C ARG A 41 0.40 -13.20 7.07
N ARG A 42 0.81 -12.87 5.85
CA ARG A 42 1.33 -11.54 5.49
C ARG A 42 0.30 -10.43 5.65
N LEU A 43 -0.97 -10.69 5.31
CA LEU A 43 -2.04 -9.74 5.55
C LEU A 43 -2.24 -9.48 7.05
N ARG A 44 -2.14 -10.50 7.89
CA ARG A 44 -2.21 -10.34 9.36
C ARG A 44 -1.05 -9.51 9.91
N GLU A 45 0.16 -9.66 9.38
CA GLU A 45 1.34 -8.84 9.73
C GLU A 45 1.09 -7.34 9.45
N LYS A 46 0.25 -7.04 8.44
CA LYS A 46 -0.21 -5.68 8.08
C LYS A 46 -1.53 -5.27 8.76
N ASN A 47 -1.98 -5.96 9.82
CA ASN A 47 -3.27 -5.73 10.49
C ASN A 47 -4.50 -5.89 9.58
N MET A 48 -4.39 -6.68 8.54
CA MET A 48 -5.49 -6.98 7.61
C MET A 48 -5.96 -8.43 7.79
N ARG A 49 -7.22 -8.67 7.53
CA ARG A 49 -7.81 -10.02 7.58
C ARG A 49 -8.46 -10.37 6.26
N MET A 50 -8.27 -11.60 5.82
CA MET A 50 -8.93 -12.16 4.64
C MET A 50 -9.96 -13.18 5.08
N THR A 51 -11.22 -12.95 4.76
CA THR A 51 -12.36 -13.83 5.10
C THR A 51 -13.15 -14.16 3.85
N VAL A 52 -13.36 -15.45 3.59
CA VAL A 52 -14.26 -15.90 2.52
C VAL A 52 -15.69 -15.81 3.03
N VAL A 53 -16.56 -15.17 2.28
CA VAL A 53 -17.95 -14.93 2.66
C VAL A 53 -18.91 -15.49 1.63
N LYS A 54 -20.12 -15.75 2.07
CA LYS A 54 -21.24 -16.04 1.17
C LYS A 54 -21.86 -14.72 0.74
N ASN A 55 -21.85 -14.42 -0.57
CA ASN A 55 -22.27 -13.14 -1.14
C ASN A 55 -23.63 -12.65 -0.61
N THR A 56 -24.65 -13.52 -0.62
CA THR A 56 -25.99 -13.16 -0.13
C THR A 56 -26.05 -12.80 1.36
N MET A 57 -25.15 -13.36 2.17
CA MET A 57 -25.06 -13.04 3.61
C MET A 57 -24.27 -11.76 3.84
N ALA A 58 -23.18 -11.59 3.08
CA ALA A 58 -22.40 -10.35 3.11
C ALA A 58 -23.25 -9.16 2.68
N ALA A 59 -23.99 -9.25 1.58
CA ALA A 59 -24.90 -8.21 1.12
C ALA A 59 -25.93 -7.80 2.17
N ARG A 60 -26.55 -8.76 2.87
CA ARG A 60 -27.49 -8.46 3.95
C ARG A 60 -26.84 -7.83 5.17
N ALA A 61 -25.65 -8.33 5.54
CA ALA A 61 -24.90 -7.82 6.67
C ALA A 61 -24.45 -6.35 6.45
N THR A 62 -24.15 -5.97 5.20
CA THR A 62 -23.69 -4.62 4.85
C THR A 62 -24.80 -3.64 4.46
N ALA A 63 -26.04 -4.10 4.28
CA ALA A 63 -27.18 -3.25 3.89
C ALA A 63 -27.41 -2.05 4.81
N ASN A 64 -27.11 -2.19 6.11
CA ASN A 64 -27.23 -1.15 7.13
C ASN A 64 -25.90 -0.48 7.52
N SER A 65 -24.79 -0.83 6.86
CA SER A 65 -23.47 -0.30 7.13
C SER A 65 -23.09 0.80 6.12
N LYS A 66 -21.97 1.50 6.37
CA LYS A 66 -21.37 2.47 5.42
C LYS A 66 -20.96 1.83 4.08
N LEU A 67 -20.95 0.50 4.00
CA LEU A 67 -20.55 -0.29 2.84
C LEU A 67 -21.71 -0.56 1.85
N LYS A 68 -22.72 0.33 1.78
CA LYS A 68 -23.82 0.21 0.81
C LYS A 68 -23.28 0.33 -0.62
N GLY A 69 -23.69 -0.58 -1.51
CA GLY A 69 -23.24 -0.60 -2.92
C GLY A 69 -22.14 -1.62 -3.21
N PHE A 70 -21.47 -2.10 -2.19
CA PHE A 70 -20.46 -3.16 -2.28
C PHE A 70 -21.02 -4.48 -2.90
N GLU A 71 -22.33 -4.68 -2.88
CA GLU A 71 -23.01 -5.87 -3.43
C GLU A 71 -22.67 -6.12 -4.90
N LYS A 72 -22.43 -5.07 -5.68
CA LYS A 72 -22.07 -5.16 -7.10
C LYS A 72 -20.74 -5.87 -7.35
N LEU A 73 -19.83 -5.84 -6.37
CA LEU A 73 -18.53 -6.51 -6.46
C LEU A 73 -18.59 -7.99 -6.06
N LEU A 74 -19.72 -8.45 -5.49
CA LEU A 74 -19.89 -9.81 -4.98
C LEU A 74 -20.36 -10.77 -6.06
N GLU A 75 -19.58 -10.97 -7.11
CA GLU A 75 -19.85 -11.95 -8.15
C GLU A 75 -19.00 -13.20 -7.94
N GLY A 76 -19.62 -14.37 -7.94
CA GLY A 76 -18.93 -15.67 -7.78
C GLY A 76 -18.31 -15.88 -6.40
N PRO A 77 -17.23 -16.67 -6.29
CA PRO A 77 -16.52 -16.89 -5.02
C PRO A 77 -15.80 -15.62 -4.60
N SER A 78 -16.18 -15.08 -3.44
CA SER A 78 -15.67 -13.80 -2.96
C SER A 78 -14.97 -13.96 -1.62
N ALA A 79 -13.77 -13.41 -1.52
CA ALA A 79 -13.04 -13.23 -0.28
C ALA A 79 -12.88 -11.72 -0.03
N LEU A 80 -13.19 -11.31 1.19
CA LEU A 80 -13.06 -9.94 1.65
C LEU A 80 -11.73 -9.76 2.36
N VAL A 81 -11.02 -8.71 1.97
CA VAL A 81 -9.82 -8.23 2.68
C VAL A 81 -10.16 -6.90 3.33
N TYR A 82 -10.03 -6.83 4.62
CA TYR A 82 -10.38 -5.67 5.41
C TYR A 82 -9.42 -5.53 6.60
N GLY A 83 -9.30 -4.31 7.13
CA GLY A 83 -8.53 -4.02 8.33
C GLY A 83 -9.14 -2.86 9.11
N GLN A 84 -9.05 -2.89 10.43
CA GLN A 84 -9.50 -1.77 11.26
C GLN A 84 -8.48 -0.62 11.17
N GLY A 85 -8.94 0.57 10.79
CA GLY A 85 -8.09 1.75 10.66
C GLY A 85 -7.10 1.70 9.49
N VAL A 86 -7.22 0.73 8.60
CA VAL A 86 -6.36 0.60 7.43
C VAL A 86 -6.97 1.35 6.25
N SER A 87 -6.17 2.20 5.59
CA SER A 87 -6.60 2.94 4.40
C SER A 87 -6.78 2.01 3.19
N ILE A 88 -7.66 2.40 2.26
CA ILE A 88 -7.85 1.64 1.01
C ILE A 88 -6.55 1.47 0.23
N SER A 89 -5.70 2.50 0.20
CA SER A 89 -4.42 2.45 -0.51
C SER A 89 -3.47 1.40 0.06
N ALA A 90 -3.44 1.24 1.39
CA ALA A 90 -2.65 0.20 2.04
C ALA A 90 -3.20 -1.20 1.72
N ILE A 91 -4.54 -1.37 1.70
CA ILE A 91 -5.18 -2.63 1.30
C ILE A 91 -4.88 -2.94 -0.17
N ALA A 92 -5.04 -1.96 -1.06
CA ALA A 92 -4.79 -2.14 -2.49
C ALA A 92 -3.32 -2.47 -2.79
N ARG A 93 -2.36 -1.74 -2.19
CA ARG A 93 -0.92 -2.02 -2.31
C ARG A 93 -0.59 -3.43 -1.83
N ALA A 94 -1.11 -3.84 -0.66
CA ALA A 94 -0.86 -5.18 -0.12
C ALA A 94 -1.40 -6.29 -1.03
N ILE A 95 -2.60 -6.10 -1.60
CA ILE A 95 -3.21 -7.08 -2.51
C ILE A 95 -2.44 -7.15 -3.84
N LEU A 96 -2.03 -6.02 -4.41
CA LEU A 96 -1.23 -5.98 -5.63
C LEU A 96 0.15 -6.64 -5.45
N ASP A 97 0.80 -6.43 -4.30
CA ASP A 97 2.06 -7.09 -3.97
C ASP A 97 1.89 -8.62 -3.90
N GLU A 98 0.80 -9.08 -3.28
CA GLU A 98 0.51 -10.52 -3.21
C GLU A 98 0.11 -11.09 -4.59
N LYS A 99 -0.60 -10.32 -5.42
CA LYS A 99 -0.93 -10.72 -6.80
C LYS A 99 0.34 -10.99 -7.60
N LYS A 100 1.30 -10.05 -7.62
CA LYS A 100 2.58 -10.21 -8.32
C LYS A 100 3.32 -11.48 -7.87
N ARG A 101 3.40 -11.71 -6.55
CA ARG A 101 4.06 -12.91 -6.00
C ARG A 101 3.37 -14.23 -6.35
N ILE A 102 2.05 -14.20 -6.50
CA ILE A 102 1.27 -15.39 -6.89
C ILE A 102 1.44 -15.66 -8.39
N GLU A 103 1.47 -14.62 -9.22
CA GLU A 103 1.74 -14.72 -10.65
C GLU A 103 3.13 -15.32 -10.91
N ASP A 104 4.16 -14.92 -10.15
CA ASP A 104 5.50 -15.50 -10.19
C ASP A 104 5.49 -17.01 -9.87
N ASN A 105 4.58 -17.46 -9.00
CA ASN A 105 4.40 -18.86 -8.59
C ASN A 105 3.38 -19.64 -9.44
N LYS A 106 3.04 -19.15 -10.64
CA LYS A 106 2.05 -19.76 -11.57
C LYS A 106 0.63 -19.89 -10.99
N GLY A 107 0.29 -19.11 -9.98
CA GLY A 107 -1.07 -18.98 -9.48
C GLY A 107 -1.80 -17.84 -10.15
N THR A 108 -3.14 -17.88 -10.13
CA THR A 108 -3.96 -16.78 -10.65
C THR A 108 -4.77 -16.21 -9.49
N LEU A 109 -4.60 -14.90 -9.22
CA LEU A 109 -5.42 -14.17 -8.28
C LEU A 109 -6.25 -13.14 -9.04
N GLU A 110 -7.54 -13.40 -9.16
CA GLU A 110 -8.46 -12.45 -9.77
C GLU A 110 -8.89 -11.39 -8.74
N LEU A 111 -8.69 -10.13 -9.10
CA LEU A 111 -9.15 -9.01 -8.30
C LEU A 111 -10.52 -8.56 -8.83
N ARG A 112 -11.55 -8.56 -7.96
CA ARG A 112 -12.90 -8.12 -8.33
C ARG A 112 -13.05 -6.62 -8.20
N GLY A 113 -12.52 -6.04 -7.15
CA GLY A 113 -12.56 -4.61 -6.92
C GLY A 113 -12.34 -4.25 -5.46
N ALA A 114 -12.28 -2.95 -5.21
CA ALA A 114 -12.22 -2.39 -3.87
C ALA A 114 -13.38 -1.41 -3.67
N PHE A 115 -13.85 -1.30 -2.44
CA PHE A 115 -14.90 -0.38 -2.04
C PHE A 115 -14.38 0.54 -0.94
N PHE A 116 -14.60 1.83 -1.10
CA PHE A 116 -14.22 2.84 -0.12
C PHE A 116 -15.15 4.05 -0.20
N ASP A 117 -15.68 4.48 0.93
CA ASP A 117 -16.47 5.70 1.11
C ASP A 117 -17.60 5.89 0.06
N GLY A 118 -18.25 4.79 -0.32
CA GLY A 118 -19.32 4.81 -1.33
C GLY A 118 -18.85 4.68 -2.78
N GLU A 119 -17.56 4.74 -3.04
CA GLU A 119 -16.98 4.56 -4.37
C GLU A 119 -16.57 3.11 -4.63
N ILE A 120 -16.82 2.65 -5.86
CA ILE A 120 -16.50 1.31 -6.31
C ILE A 120 -15.33 1.41 -7.29
N TYR A 121 -14.26 0.70 -6.99
CA TYR A 121 -13.08 0.56 -7.84
C TYR A 121 -13.09 -0.85 -8.43
N GLU A 122 -13.58 -1.01 -9.67
CA GLU A 122 -13.75 -2.32 -10.30
C GLU A 122 -12.46 -2.85 -10.92
N GLY A 123 -12.21 -4.15 -10.76
CA GLY A 123 -11.16 -4.92 -11.39
C GLY A 123 -9.74 -4.48 -11.02
N ASP A 124 -8.76 -4.95 -11.80
CA ASP A 124 -7.34 -4.64 -11.61
C ASP A 124 -7.04 -3.15 -11.73
N LYS A 125 -7.64 -2.47 -12.71
CA LYS A 125 -7.48 -1.02 -12.90
C LYS A 125 -8.01 -0.20 -11.72
N GLY A 126 -9.04 -0.72 -11.06
CA GLY A 126 -9.58 -0.12 -9.85
C GLY A 126 -8.59 -0.22 -8.68
N PHE A 127 -7.98 -1.38 -8.50
CA PHE A 127 -6.92 -1.57 -7.50
C PHE A 127 -5.69 -0.71 -7.77
N ASP A 128 -5.28 -0.55 -9.04
CA ASP A 128 -4.18 0.35 -9.42
C ASP A 128 -4.48 1.82 -9.08
N LYS A 129 -5.72 2.27 -9.31
CA LYS A 129 -6.14 3.62 -8.91
C LYS A 129 -6.16 3.76 -7.39
N ALA A 130 -6.74 2.80 -6.68
CA ALA A 130 -6.81 2.79 -5.23
C ALA A 130 -5.40 2.77 -4.58
N SER A 131 -4.44 2.05 -5.17
CA SER A 131 -3.07 1.98 -4.68
C SER A 131 -2.31 3.31 -4.78
N LYS A 132 -2.69 4.16 -5.75
CA LYS A 132 -2.10 5.49 -5.97
C LYS A 132 -2.66 6.56 -5.01
N LEU A 133 -3.79 6.28 -4.36
CA LEU A 133 -4.33 7.18 -3.35
C LEU A 133 -3.33 7.30 -2.18
N PRO A 134 -3.12 8.50 -1.65
CA PRO A 134 -2.26 8.68 -0.49
C PRO A 134 -2.93 8.09 0.76
N THR A 135 -2.15 7.51 1.64
CA THR A 135 -2.62 7.19 2.99
C THR A 135 -2.88 8.50 3.76
N ARG A 136 -3.59 8.44 4.88
CA ARG A 136 -3.87 9.62 5.71
C ARG A 136 -2.58 10.35 6.11
N GLU A 137 -1.56 9.60 6.50
CA GLU A 137 -0.26 10.13 6.90
C GLU A 137 0.49 10.73 5.72
N GLU A 138 0.49 10.03 4.56
CA GLU A 138 1.06 10.54 3.31
C GLU A 138 0.35 11.82 2.84
N ALA A 139 -0.99 11.89 2.96
CA ALA A 139 -1.76 13.08 2.60
C ALA A 139 -1.39 14.30 3.46
N ILE A 140 -1.28 14.10 4.77
CA ILE A 140 -0.83 15.15 5.71
C ILE A 140 0.60 15.57 5.35
N GLY A 141 1.50 14.61 5.12
CA GLY A 141 2.87 14.87 4.71
C GLY A 141 2.95 15.66 3.40
N ASN A 142 2.12 15.35 2.42
CA ASN A 142 2.03 16.07 1.14
C ASN A 142 1.59 17.52 1.31
N VAL A 143 0.59 17.78 2.17
CA VAL A 143 0.15 19.14 2.48
C VAL A 143 1.28 19.94 3.14
N ILE A 144 1.96 19.36 4.12
CA ILE A 144 3.10 19.99 4.79
C ILE A 144 4.22 20.24 3.77
N ALA A 145 4.52 19.27 2.91
CA ALA A 145 5.53 19.40 1.86
C ALA A 145 5.16 20.50 0.85
N ALA A 146 3.89 20.65 0.50
CA ALA A 146 3.41 21.70 -0.39
C ALA A 146 3.60 23.11 0.22
N ILE A 147 3.36 23.24 1.51
CA ILE A 147 3.55 24.52 2.25
C ILE A 147 5.05 24.85 2.38
N LEU A 148 5.87 23.87 2.74
CA LEU A 148 7.31 24.07 2.95
C LEU A 148 8.13 24.03 1.65
N GLY A 149 7.55 23.51 0.56
CA GLY A 149 8.23 23.33 -0.73
C GLY A 149 8.88 24.58 -1.30
N PRO A 150 8.16 25.72 -1.40
CA PRO A 150 8.74 26.98 -1.88
C PRO A 150 9.93 27.45 -1.06
N GLY A 151 9.83 27.37 0.28
CA GLY A 151 10.92 27.73 1.19
C GLY A 151 12.16 26.84 1.03
N LYS A 152 11.96 25.52 0.88
CA LYS A 152 13.05 24.58 0.61
C LYS A 152 13.74 24.86 -0.73
N LYS A 153 12.98 25.19 -1.79
CA LYS A 153 13.52 25.54 -3.10
C LYS A 153 14.38 26.81 -3.03
N LEU A 154 13.90 27.85 -2.33
CA LEU A 154 14.65 29.08 -2.12
C LEU A 154 15.94 28.84 -1.32
N ALA A 155 15.85 28.11 -0.22
CA ALA A 155 17.03 27.75 0.58
C ALA A 155 18.03 26.89 -0.21
N GLY A 156 17.54 25.98 -1.05
CA GLY A 156 18.35 25.15 -1.95
C GLY A 156 19.06 26.00 -3.01
N ALA A 157 18.38 26.97 -3.62
CA ALA A 157 18.92 27.86 -4.60
C ALA A 157 20.03 28.78 -4.02
N LEU A 158 19.91 29.17 -2.75
CA LEU A 158 20.93 29.95 -2.04
C LEU A 158 22.13 29.08 -1.61
N LYS A 159 21.89 27.88 -1.10
CA LYS A 159 22.96 26.99 -0.63
C LYS A 159 23.64 26.20 -1.75
N GLY A 160 22.98 25.95 -2.85
CA GLY A 160 23.50 25.15 -3.96
C GLY A 160 24.82 25.68 -4.51
N PRO A 161 24.91 26.95 -4.97
CA PRO A 161 26.14 27.55 -5.46
C PRO A 161 27.26 27.56 -4.43
N ALA A 162 26.96 27.88 -3.16
CA ALA A 162 27.92 27.88 -2.07
C ALA A 162 28.53 26.49 -1.79
N GLY A 163 27.68 25.43 -1.87
CA GLY A 163 28.14 24.05 -1.72
C GLY A 163 29.09 23.60 -2.85
N VAL A 164 28.79 23.99 -4.09
CA VAL A 164 29.62 23.68 -5.25
C VAL A 164 30.98 24.39 -5.13
N LEU A 165 30.96 25.69 -4.79
CA LEU A 165 32.20 26.45 -4.58
C LEU A 165 33.02 25.88 -3.42
N GLY A 166 32.40 25.51 -2.30
CA GLY A 166 33.09 24.86 -1.19
C GLY A 166 33.69 23.50 -1.56
N GLY A 167 33.02 22.72 -2.41
CA GLY A 167 33.57 21.48 -2.97
C GLY A 167 34.81 21.72 -3.84
N ILE A 168 34.77 22.71 -4.74
CA ILE A 168 35.91 23.08 -5.61
C ILE A 168 37.08 23.56 -4.76
N LEU A 169 36.84 24.40 -3.76
CA LEU A 169 37.90 24.86 -2.86
C LEU A 169 38.57 23.72 -2.12
N LYS A 170 37.81 22.77 -1.61
CA LYS A 170 38.36 21.57 -0.97
C LYS A 170 39.23 20.73 -1.91
N THR A 171 38.75 20.49 -3.12
CA THR A 171 39.56 19.76 -4.12
C THR A 171 40.83 20.48 -4.51
N LEU A 172 40.84 21.81 -4.59
CA LEU A 172 42.02 22.60 -4.83
C LEU A 172 43.00 22.61 -3.65
N GLU A 173 42.48 22.65 -2.41
CA GLU A 173 43.29 22.49 -1.20
C GLU A 173 43.96 21.10 -1.13
N GLU A 174 43.20 20.04 -1.45
CA GLU A 174 43.72 18.67 -1.49
C GLU A 174 44.78 18.49 -2.59
N GLN A 175 44.60 19.08 -3.77
CA GLN A 175 45.58 19.06 -4.84
C GLN A 175 46.80 19.91 -4.51
N GLY A 176 46.64 21.08 -3.93
CA GLY A 176 47.77 21.95 -3.51
C GLY A 176 48.62 21.31 -2.38
N ASN A 177 47.98 20.58 -1.47
CA ASN A 177 48.70 19.79 -0.47
C ASN A 177 49.40 18.55 -1.05
N ALA A 178 48.90 17.97 -2.14
CA ALA A 178 49.52 16.83 -2.82
C ALA A 178 50.75 17.27 -3.67
N GLU A 179 50.71 18.47 -4.27
CA GLU A 179 51.86 19.05 -5.01
C GLU A 179 52.95 19.59 -4.07
N GLY A 180 52.59 20.00 -2.85
CA GLY A 180 53.60 20.43 -1.83
C GLY A 180 54.37 19.27 -1.17
N ALA A 181 53.98 18.02 -1.42
CA ALA A 181 54.65 16.81 -0.91
C ALA A 181 55.50 16.09 -1.98
N ALA A 182 56.10 16.81 -2.91
CA ALA A 182 57.09 16.23 -3.80
C ALA A 182 58.37 15.90 -3.00
N PRO A 183 58.89 14.68 -3.07
CA PRO A 183 60.06 14.28 -2.28
C PRO A 183 61.32 15.01 -2.78
N GLU A 184 61.90 15.71 -1.85
CA GLU A 184 63.25 16.32 -1.98
C GLU A 184 64.23 15.21 -2.35
N ALA A 185 64.94 15.41 -3.47
CA ALA A 185 65.87 14.48 -4.05
C ALA A 185 67.01 14.15 -3.07
N ALA A 186 67.27 12.88 -2.87
CA ALA A 186 68.47 12.40 -2.14
C ALA A 186 69.79 12.85 -2.83
N PRO A 187 70.76 13.33 -2.07
CA PRO A 187 72.07 13.67 -2.66
C PRO A 187 72.80 12.41 -3.02
N ALA A 188 73.38 12.43 -4.20
CA ALA A 188 74.38 11.49 -4.70
C ALA A 188 75.68 11.53 -3.87
N ALA A 189 76.18 10.33 -3.46
CA ALA A 189 77.57 10.07 -3.16
C ALA A 189 77.95 8.72 -3.74
#